data_d23e2953ef8e7081bfc4413473735923
#
_entry.id   d23e2953ef8e7081bfc4413473735923
#
_cell.length_a   1.000
_cell.length_b   1.000
_cell.length_c   1.000
_cell.angle_alpha   90.00
_cell.angle_beta   90.00
_cell.angle_gamma   90.00
#
_symmetry.space_group_name_H-M   'P 1'
#
loop_
_entity.id
_entity.type
_entity.pdbx_description
1 polymer ?
#
loop_
_entity_poly.entity_id
_entity_poly.type
_entity_poly.pdbx_seq_one_letter_code
_entity_poly.pdbx_strand_id
1 'polypeptide(L)'
;MSNEQLTDAEINEQAAQLIDWELQGEMLYRQFYFKDFIVAFEFMTKVAALSEQANHHPNWSNVYNKVDIALTTHEFNSVSQRDFDLARKIDQL
;
A
#
# COMPACT_ATOMS: atom_id res chain seq x y z
N MET A 1 -1.40 16.96 9.70
CA MET A 1 -0.73 15.93 10.51
C MET A 1 -1.02 14.58 9.89
N SER A 2 0.03 13.80 9.66
CA SER A 2 -0.14 12.50 9.00
C SER A 2 -0.93 11.49 9.83
N ASN A 3 -1.12 11.77 11.13
CA ASN A 3 -1.87 10.90 12.03
C ASN A 3 -3.36 11.18 12.05
N GLU A 4 -3.77 12.26 11.44
CA GLU A 4 -5.17 12.64 11.45
C GLU A 4 -5.97 11.80 10.49
N GLN A 5 -7.20 11.48 10.88
CA GLN A 5 -8.11 10.75 10.03
C GLN A 5 -8.52 11.62 8.84
N LEU A 6 -8.39 11.08 7.64
CA LEU A 6 -8.81 11.79 6.43
C LEU A 6 -10.33 11.71 6.27
N THR A 7 -10.90 12.72 5.63
CA THR A 7 -12.30 12.68 5.23
C THR A 7 -12.45 11.76 4.02
N ASP A 8 -13.67 11.31 3.75
CA ASP A 8 -13.94 10.49 2.56
C ASP A 8 -13.56 11.22 1.28
N ALA A 9 -13.81 12.53 1.21
CA ALA A 9 -13.43 13.32 0.05
C ALA A 9 -11.92 13.35 -0.15
N GLU A 10 -11.15 13.50 0.92
CA GLU A 10 -9.68 13.49 0.88
C GLU A 10 -9.15 12.13 0.45
N ILE A 11 -9.74 11.05 0.95
CA ILE A 11 -9.36 9.70 0.58
C ILE A 11 -9.61 9.48 -0.92
N ASN A 12 -10.77 9.84 -1.42
CA ASN A 12 -11.12 9.68 -2.83
C ASN A 12 -10.20 10.51 -3.73
N GLU A 13 -9.86 11.73 -3.31
CA GLU A 13 -9.00 12.61 -4.07
C GLU A 13 -7.59 12.03 -4.20
N GLN A 14 -7.03 11.54 -3.11
CA GLN A 14 -5.68 10.95 -3.15
C GLN A 14 -5.68 9.61 -3.91
N ALA A 15 -6.70 8.79 -3.73
CA ALA A 15 -6.80 7.52 -4.44
C ALA A 15 -6.87 7.73 -5.96
N ALA A 16 -7.53 8.79 -6.41
CA ALA A 16 -7.61 9.12 -7.83
C ALA A 16 -6.24 9.43 -8.45
N GLN A 17 -5.28 9.85 -7.65
CA GLN A 17 -3.92 10.14 -8.11
C GLN A 17 -3.05 8.89 -8.24
N LEU A 18 -3.46 7.79 -7.61
CA LEU A 18 -2.73 6.52 -7.60
C LEU A 18 -3.43 5.54 -8.54
N ILE A 19 -3.17 5.69 -9.83
CA ILE A 19 -3.92 5.01 -10.90
C ILE A 19 -4.01 3.51 -10.74
N ASP A 20 -2.92 2.87 -10.28
CA ASP A 20 -2.84 1.42 -10.18
C ASP A 20 -3.35 0.87 -8.85
N TRP A 21 -3.70 1.75 -7.93
CA TRP A 21 -4.25 1.37 -6.64
C TRP A 21 -5.76 1.56 -6.64
N GLU A 22 -6.46 0.73 -5.89
CA GLU A 22 -7.92 0.70 -5.85
C GLU A 22 -8.39 0.70 -4.40
N LEU A 23 -9.39 1.51 -4.10
CA LEU A 23 -10.04 1.47 -2.79
C LEU A 23 -10.97 0.26 -2.75
N GLN A 24 -10.74 -0.61 -1.77
CA GLN A 24 -11.59 -1.79 -1.53
C GLN A 24 -12.02 -1.75 -0.06
N GLY A 25 -13.23 -1.25 0.18
CA GLY A 25 -13.70 -1.05 1.54
C GLY A 25 -12.80 -0.07 2.28
N GLU A 26 -12.20 -0.52 3.36
CA GLU A 26 -11.33 0.30 4.21
C GLU A 26 -9.86 0.17 3.84
N MET A 27 -9.56 -0.40 2.68
CA MET A 27 -8.18 -0.67 2.26
C MET A 27 -7.85 -0.06 0.91
N LEU A 28 -6.58 0.29 0.75
CA LEU A 28 -6.00 0.70 -0.52
C LEU A 28 -5.24 -0.52 -1.07
N TYR A 29 -5.68 -1.04 -2.20
CA TYR A 29 -5.25 -2.34 -2.70
C TYR A 29 -4.56 -2.22 -4.06
N ARG A 30 -3.47 -3.01 -4.25
CA ARG A 30 -2.84 -3.17 -5.54
C ARG A 30 -2.26 -4.57 -5.68
N GLN A 31 -2.39 -5.14 -6.88
CA GLN A 31 -1.81 -6.43 -7.23
C GLN A 31 -0.65 -6.21 -8.19
N PHE A 32 0.48 -6.87 -7.91
CA PHE A 32 1.71 -6.75 -8.71
C PHE A 32 2.04 -8.10 -9.33
N TYR A 33 2.52 -8.09 -10.57
CA TYR A 33 3.00 -9.27 -11.27
C TYR A 33 4.45 -9.06 -11.68
N PHE A 34 5.26 -10.09 -11.49
CA PHE A 34 6.68 -10.05 -11.81
C PHE A 34 7.05 -11.19 -12.75
N LYS A 35 8.31 -11.21 -13.18
CA LYS A 35 8.82 -12.24 -14.08
C LYS A 35 8.78 -13.64 -13.44
N ASP A 36 9.15 -13.73 -12.16
CA ASP A 36 9.24 -14.98 -11.42
C ASP A 36 9.19 -14.70 -9.92
N PHE A 37 9.32 -15.77 -9.13
CA PHE A 37 9.27 -15.66 -7.68
C PHE A 37 10.44 -14.86 -7.10
N ILE A 38 11.64 -15.03 -7.67
CA ILE A 38 12.83 -14.32 -7.15
C ILE A 38 12.63 -12.82 -7.25
N VAL A 39 12.17 -12.33 -8.40
CA VAL A 39 11.92 -10.91 -8.62
C VAL A 39 10.79 -10.42 -7.70
N ALA A 40 9.73 -11.22 -7.56
CA ALA A 40 8.63 -10.88 -6.65
C ALA A 40 9.13 -10.75 -5.21
N PHE A 41 9.97 -11.66 -4.76
CA PHE A 41 10.46 -11.63 -3.39
C PHE A 41 11.47 -10.51 -3.15
N GLU A 42 12.27 -10.16 -4.15
CA GLU A 42 13.13 -8.98 -4.08
C GLU A 42 12.32 -7.71 -3.89
N PHE A 43 11.21 -7.60 -4.63
CA PHE A 43 10.28 -6.49 -4.46
C PHE A 43 9.71 -6.46 -3.04
N MET A 44 9.27 -7.61 -2.54
CA MET A 44 8.73 -7.70 -1.17
C MET A 44 9.77 -7.28 -0.12
N THR A 45 11.03 -7.65 -0.33
CA THR A 45 12.10 -7.26 0.58
C THR A 45 12.25 -5.75 0.63
N LYS A 46 12.15 -5.08 -0.51
CA LYS A 46 12.22 -3.62 -0.57
C LYS A 46 11.00 -2.97 0.09
N VAL A 47 9.82 -3.54 -0.12
CA VAL A 47 8.59 -3.07 0.53
C VAL A 47 8.70 -3.25 2.05
N ALA A 48 9.26 -4.35 2.49
CA ALA A 48 9.48 -4.60 3.92
C ALA A 48 10.35 -3.50 4.53
N ALA A 49 11.43 -3.11 3.86
CA ALA A 49 12.29 -2.04 4.34
C ALA A 49 11.54 -0.71 4.44
N LEU A 50 10.75 -0.37 3.43
CA LEU A 50 9.93 0.84 3.45
C LEU A 50 8.92 0.82 4.59
N SER A 51 8.31 -0.33 4.83
CA SER A 51 7.31 -0.52 5.89
C SER A 51 7.94 -0.32 7.27
N GLU A 52 9.15 -0.83 7.47
CA GLU A 52 9.87 -0.63 8.72
C GLU A 52 10.25 0.83 8.93
N GLN A 53 10.69 1.51 7.89
CA GLN A 53 11.02 2.94 7.97
C GLN A 53 9.81 3.78 8.32
N ALA A 54 8.66 3.42 7.77
CA ALA A 54 7.41 4.15 8.02
C ALA A 54 6.72 3.70 9.31
N ASN A 55 7.17 2.61 9.91
CA ASN A 55 6.50 1.94 11.01
C ASN A 55 5.01 1.71 10.67
N HIS A 56 4.78 1.24 9.44
CA HIS A 56 3.44 1.01 8.92
C HIS A 56 3.50 -0.17 7.97
N HIS A 57 2.79 -1.25 8.29
CA HIS A 57 2.98 -2.54 7.65
C HIS A 57 1.77 -2.94 6.82
N PRO A 58 1.99 -3.51 5.63
CA PRO A 58 0.88 -3.93 4.76
C PRO A 58 0.25 -5.24 5.19
N ASN A 59 -1.00 -5.43 4.78
CA ASN A 59 -1.60 -6.75 4.70
C ASN A 59 -1.26 -7.25 3.31
N TRP A 60 -0.49 -8.31 3.21
CA TRP A 60 -0.03 -8.74 1.89
C TRP A 60 0.09 -10.25 1.78
N SER A 61 0.11 -10.71 0.54
CA SER A 61 0.31 -12.13 0.24
C SER A 61 1.12 -12.27 -1.04
N ASN A 62 1.73 -13.44 -1.20
CA ASN A 62 2.53 -13.74 -2.37
C ASN A 62 2.23 -15.18 -2.82
N VAL A 63 1.96 -15.32 -4.11
CA VAL A 63 1.88 -16.63 -4.76
C VAL A 63 2.74 -16.55 -6.01
N TYR A 64 3.87 -17.24 -5.99
CA TYR A 64 4.85 -17.29 -7.07
C TYR A 64 5.27 -15.88 -7.52
N ASN A 65 4.82 -15.42 -8.69
CA ASN A 65 5.20 -14.13 -9.25
C ASN A 65 4.20 -13.00 -8.94
N LYS A 66 3.18 -13.29 -8.13
CA LYS A 66 2.10 -12.35 -7.82
C LYS A 66 2.23 -11.89 -6.37
N VAL A 67 2.12 -10.57 -6.16
CA VAL A 67 2.11 -9.98 -4.82
C VAL A 67 0.89 -9.10 -4.70
N ASP A 68 0.08 -9.34 -3.66
CA ASP A 68 -1.07 -8.53 -3.33
C ASP A 68 -0.75 -7.68 -2.12
N ILE A 69 -0.96 -6.38 -2.22
CA ILE A 69 -0.72 -5.45 -1.12
C ILE A 69 -2.01 -4.70 -0.81
N ALA A 70 -2.40 -4.71 0.46
CA ALA A 70 -3.52 -3.94 0.96
C ALA A 70 -3.06 -3.10 2.15
N LEU A 71 -3.30 -1.81 2.08
CA LEU A 71 -2.87 -0.84 3.08
C LEU A 71 -4.09 -0.26 3.80
N THR A 72 -4.04 -0.23 5.11
CA THR A 72 -5.07 0.39 5.93
C THR A 72 -4.45 0.85 7.24
N THR A 73 -5.14 1.74 7.94
CA THR A 73 -4.70 2.21 9.24
C THR A 73 -5.71 1.75 10.29
N HIS A 74 -5.34 0.76 11.07
CA HIS A 74 -6.24 0.13 12.06
C HIS A 74 -6.78 1.12 13.08
N GLU A 75 -5.96 2.09 13.44
CA GLU A 75 -6.33 3.13 14.39
C GLU A 75 -7.62 3.85 14.00
N PHE A 76 -7.85 4.01 12.68
CA PHE A 76 -9.03 4.70 12.14
C PHE A 76 -10.01 3.76 11.45
N ASN A 77 -9.69 2.49 11.31
CA ASN A 77 -10.44 1.53 10.48
C ASN A 77 -10.67 2.08 9.07
N SER A 78 -9.65 2.72 8.51
CA SER A 78 -9.76 3.42 7.24
C SER A 78 -8.38 3.67 6.66
N VAL A 79 -8.33 4.03 5.39
CA VAL A 79 -7.10 4.51 4.75
C VAL A 79 -6.76 5.88 5.31
N SER A 80 -5.49 6.09 5.60
CA SER A 80 -4.98 7.37 6.11
C SER A 80 -3.83 7.86 5.25
N GLN A 81 -3.29 9.03 5.59
CA GLN A 81 -2.13 9.56 4.88
C GLN A 81 -0.93 8.61 4.91
N ARG A 82 -0.78 7.84 5.98
CA ARG A 82 0.29 6.84 6.08
C ARG A 82 0.23 5.82 4.93
N ASP A 83 -0.98 5.42 4.56
CA ASP A 83 -1.19 4.44 3.50
C ASP A 83 -0.85 5.03 2.14
N PHE A 84 -1.28 6.26 1.88
CA PHE A 84 -0.98 6.93 0.63
C PHE A 84 0.52 7.21 0.48
N ASP A 85 1.16 7.64 1.56
CA ASP A 85 2.61 7.89 1.54
C ASP A 85 3.38 6.60 1.24
N LEU A 86 3.01 5.50 1.88
CA LEU A 86 3.66 4.23 1.65
C LEU A 86 3.39 3.72 0.22
N ALA A 87 2.17 3.84 -0.26
CA ALA A 87 1.82 3.45 -1.63
C ALA A 87 2.68 4.19 -2.65
N ARG A 88 2.87 5.51 -2.47
CA ARG A 88 3.70 6.30 -3.36
C ARG A 88 5.15 5.84 -3.35
N LYS A 89 5.68 5.49 -2.20
CA LYS A 89 7.06 4.98 -2.09
C LYS A 89 7.19 3.61 -2.76
N ILE A 90 6.20 2.74 -2.58
CA ILE A 90 6.18 1.44 -3.24
C ILE A 90 6.19 1.61 -4.76
N ASP A 91 5.42 2.57 -5.27
CA ASP A 91 5.33 2.83 -6.71
C ASP A 91 6.65 3.30 -7.31
N GLN A 92 7.56 3.80 -6.50
CA GLN A 92 8.87 4.28 -6.95
C GLN A 92 9.95 3.19 -6.95
N LEU A 93 9.63 1.99 -6.53
CA LEU A 93 10.60 0.88 -6.49
C LEU A 93 10.92 0.33 -7.89
#